data_9c12045e79d37e55151c717f01c77bd9
#
_entry.id   9c12045e79d37e55151c717f01c77bd9
#
_cell.length_a   1.000
_cell.length_b   1.000
_cell.length_c   1.000
_cell.angle_alpha   90.00
_cell.angle_beta   90.00
_cell.angle_gamma   90.00
#
_symmetry.space_group_name_H-M   'P 1'
#
loop_
_entity.id
_entity.type
_entity.pdbx_description
1 polymer ?
#
loop_
_entity_poly.entity_id
_entity_poly.type
_entity_poly.pdbx_seq_one_letter_code
_entity_poly.pdbx_strand_id
1 'polypeptide(L)'
;MWRGIVCGLLAGAFWGAVFIVPVLLPDFSPLELMVGRYICYGVLAAALMLPRLLPLLRRLRRDDCLAMLRQALSGNVVYYLLLAYGVKLAGVAATSLIIGLLPLSVTIFGRKDHGALPLRRLALPLLVVAMGIACINLDIFSHAGGAGTDGASLAQKLLGVLCAVCALACWTWYALDNARFLKCHAQVSAVEWAMLYGLASGVIALIVGAVVLALQQAGAADAVPTRSWSQFWLVCLLLALGASVVGNYLWNLASRLVPVTLSGQLILSETLFALLYGFLYAQRMPRPLEWGAMVLLAAGVLWSVHAHAREESAGGEELA
;
A
#
# COMPACT_ATOMS: atom_id res chain seq x y z
N MET A 1 2.62 -12.04 19.05
CA MET A 1 1.79 -10.96 18.48
C MET A 1 2.46 -9.57 18.48
N TRP A 2 3.01 -9.02 19.59
CA TRP A 2 3.56 -7.64 19.67
C TRP A 2 4.61 -7.31 18.61
N ARG A 3 5.58 -8.21 18.36
CA ARG A 3 6.59 -8.00 17.29
C ARG A 3 5.93 -7.75 15.93
N GLY A 4 4.87 -8.48 15.61
CA GLY A 4 4.15 -8.30 14.35
C GLY A 4 3.42 -6.96 14.26
N ILE A 5 2.82 -6.50 15.37
CA ILE A 5 2.17 -5.18 15.45
C ILE A 5 3.20 -4.06 15.22
N VAL A 6 4.34 -4.10 15.92
CA VAL A 6 5.41 -3.10 15.74
C VAL A 6 5.92 -3.10 14.30
N CYS A 7 6.13 -4.28 13.71
CA CYS A 7 6.53 -4.38 12.30
C CYS A 7 5.48 -3.78 11.36
N GLY A 8 4.19 -4.04 11.59
CA GLY A 8 3.11 -3.46 10.79
C GLY A 8 3.04 -1.94 10.88
N LEU A 9 3.16 -1.39 12.09
CA LEU A 9 3.18 0.06 12.32
C LEU A 9 4.40 0.73 11.65
N LEU A 10 5.59 0.12 11.76
CA LEU A 10 6.80 0.62 11.10
C LEU A 10 6.70 0.51 9.57
N ALA A 11 6.12 -0.57 9.04
CA ALA A 11 5.86 -0.68 7.61
C ALA A 11 4.97 0.47 7.13
N GLY A 12 3.89 0.79 7.88
CA GLY A 12 3.04 1.93 7.61
C GLY A 12 3.78 3.27 7.66
N ALA A 13 4.73 3.45 8.57
CA ALA A 13 5.54 4.66 8.62
C ALA A 13 6.39 4.84 7.34
N PHE A 14 7.02 3.77 6.85
CA PHE A 14 7.76 3.82 5.59
C PHE A 14 6.84 4.03 4.38
N TRP A 15 5.66 3.42 4.36
CA TRP A 15 4.70 3.57 3.26
C TRP A 15 4.03 4.94 3.25
N GLY A 16 3.77 5.54 4.41
CA GLY A 16 3.24 6.89 4.52
C GLY A 16 4.11 7.94 3.82
N ALA A 17 5.44 7.74 3.77
CA ALA A 17 6.35 8.63 3.06
C ALA A 17 6.13 8.67 1.54
N VAL A 18 5.50 7.64 0.96
CA VAL A 18 5.19 7.58 -0.47
C VAL A 18 4.26 8.71 -0.90
N PHE A 19 3.37 9.16 -0.01
CA PHE A 19 2.37 10.20 -0.32
C PHE A 19 2.96 11.61 -0.49
N ILE A 20 4.18 11.85 -0.01
CA ILE A 20 4.87 13.15 -0.21
C ILE A 20 5.54 13.24 -1.58
N VAL A 21 5.83 12.09 -2.21
CA VAL A 21 6.64 12.05 -3.43
C VAL A 21 6.06 12.84 -4.61
N PRO A 22 4.74 12.79 -4.91
CA PRO A 22 4.18 13.63 -5.96
C PRO A 22 4.35 15.14 -5.72
N VAL A 23 4.47 15.56 -4.45
CA VAL A 23 4.69 16.95 -4.09
C VAL A 23 6.18 17.33 -4.27
N LEU A 24 7.09 16.38 -4.01
CA LEU A 24 8.53 16.58 -4.22
C LEU A 24 8.94 16.54 -5.70
N LEU A 25 8.17 15.84 -6.52
CA LEU A 25 8.45 15.59 -7.95
C LEU A 25 7.22 15.91 -8.81
N PRO A 26 6.74 17.16 -8.81
CA PRO A 26 5.50 17.55 -9.49
C PRO A 26 5.59 17.42 -11.02
N ASP A 27 6.80 17.48 -11.58
CA ASP A 27 7.06 17.39 -13.02
C ASP A 27 6.99 15.96 -13.57
N PHE A 28 6.90 14.96 -12.69
CA PHE A 28 6.85 13.56 -13.06
C PHE A 28 5.45 12.97 -12.88
N SER A 29 5.00 12.23 -13.89
CA SER A 29 3.72 11.54 -13.80
C SER A 29 3.74 10.42 -12.75
N PRO A 30 2.58 10.07 -12.17
CA PRO A 30 2.48 8.92 -11.25
C PRO A 30 3.03 7.62 -11.85
N LEU A 31 2.89 7.43 -13.17
CA LEU A 31 3.41 6.27 -13.87
C LEU A 31 4.96 6.25 -13.90
N GLU A 32 5.59 7.38 -14.17
CA GLU A 32 7.06 7.51 -14.13
C GLU A 32 7.58 7.26 -12.70
N LEU A 33 6.92 7.81 -11.68
CA LEU A 33 7.27 7.59 -10.28
C LEU A 33 7.18 6.10 -9.89
N MET A 34 6.13 5.42 -10.34
CA MET A 34 5.95 3.98 -10.13
C MET A 34 7.08 3.19 -10.82
N VAL A 35 7.35 3.48 -12.09
CA VAL A 35 8.40 2.82 -12.87
C VAL A 35 9.77 3.02 -12.21
N GLY A 36 10.14 4.27 -11.89
CA GLY A 36 11.41 4.60 -11.25
C GLY A 36 11.59 3.89 -9.89
N ARG A 37 10.57 3.95 -9.03
CA ARG A 37 10.58 3.28 -7.72
C ARG A 37 10.80 1.78 -7.84
N TYR A 38 10.04 1.09 -8.71
CA TYR A 38 10.13 -0.36 -8.79
C TYR A 38 11.35 -0.85 -9.56
N ILE A 39 11.89 -0.08 -10.52
CA ILE A 39 13.21 -0.37 -11.09
C ILE A 39 14.28 -0.31 -10.00
N CYS A 40 14.32 0.76 -9.20
CA CYS A 40 15.25 0.86 -8.06
C CYS A 40 15.07 -0.29 -7.08
N TYR A 41 13.82 -0.69 -6.78
CA TYR A 41 13.55 -1.83 -5.89
C TYR A 41 14.08 -3.14 -6.46
N GLY A 42 13.87 -3.42 -7.75
CA GLY A 42 14.40 -4.61 -8.42
C GLY A 42 15.93 -4.64 -8.41
N VAL A 43 16.58 -3.51 -8.68
CA VAL A 43 18.05 -3.37 -8.64
C VAL A 43 18.59 -3.61 -7.22
N LEU A 44 18.00 -2.98 -6.21
CA LEU A 44 18.37 -3.18 -4.80
C LEU A 44 18.16 -4.64 -4.37
N ALA A 45 17.03 -5.25 -4.74
CA ALA A 45 16.74 -6.64 -4.45
C ALA A 45 17.77 -7.58 -5.09
N ALA A 46 18.12 -7.36 -6.36
CA ALA A 46 19.15 -8.11 -7.04
C ALA A 46 20.51 -7.95 -6.36
N ALA A 47 20.92 -6.73 -6.03
CA ALA A 47 22.20 -6.44 -5.40
C ALA A 47 22.30 -7.05 -3.99
N LEU A 48 21.27 -6.91 -3.16
CA LEU A 48 21.25 -7.45 -1.79
C LEU A 48 21.22 -8.98 -1.76
N MET A 49 20.62 -9.60 -2.78
CA MET A 49 20.53 -11.05 -2.88
C MET A 49 21.60 -11.68 -3.74
N LEU A 50 22.50 -10.91 -4.37
CA LEU A 50 23.44 -11.37 -5.39
C LEU A 50 24.14 -12.68 -5.04
N PRO A 51 24.72 -12.90 -3.82
CA PRO A 51 25.37 -14.14 -3.46
C PRO A 51 24.42 -15.35 -3.33
N ARG A 52 23.14 -15.12 -3.07
CA ARG A 52 22.13 -16.13 -2.79
C ARG A 52 21.05 -16.23 -3.88
N LEU A 53 21.06 -15.31 -4.84
CA LEU A 53 20.00 -15.17 -5.84
C LEU A 53 19.83 -16.44 -6.66
N LEU A 54 20.92 -16.95 -7.24
CA LEU A 54 20.86 -18.11 -8.11
C LEU A 54 20.42 -19.40 -7.36
N PRO A 55 20.97 -19.71 -6.17
CA PRO A 55 20.45 -20.80 -5.34
C PRO A 55 18.98 -20.63 -4.94
N LEU A 56 18.54 -19.39 -4.65
CA LEU A 56 17.16 -19.11 -4.28
C LEU A 56 16.21 -19.32 -5.47
N LEU A 57 16.53 -18.77 -6.63
CA LEU A 57 15.73 -18.94 -7.85
C LEU A 57 15.59 -20.41 -8.27
N ARG A 58 16.64 -21.22 -8.08
CA ARG A 58 16.61 -22.67 -8.38
C ARG A 58 15.72 -23.47 -7.42
N ARG A 59 15.42 -22.97 -6.23
CA ARG A 59 14.54 -23.60 -5.25
C ARG A 59 13.07 -23.27 -5.45
N LEU A 60 12.77 -22.19 -6.22
CA LEU A 60 11.39 -21.78 -6.47
C LEU A 60 10.65 -22.81 -7.31
N ARG A 61 9.49 -23.19 -6.85
CA ARG A 61 8.54 -24.00 -7.60
C ARG A 61 7.72 -23.09 -8.53
N ARG A 62 7.04 -23.66 -9.48
CA ARG A 62 6.13 -22.91 -10.37
C ARG A 62 5.07 -22.12 -9.58
N ASP A 63 4.54 -22.72 -8.52
CA ASP A 63 3.53 -22.09 -7.68
C ASP A 63 4.08 -20.85 -6.94
N ASP A 64 5.34 -20.89 -6.50
CA ASP A 64 6.02 -19.75 -5.87
C ASP A 64 6.23 -18.61 -6.87
N CYS A 65 6.63 -18.94 -8.11
CA CYS A 65 6.80 -17.96 -9.19
C CYS A 65 5.45 -17.31 -9.56
N LEU A 66 4.38 -18.12 -9.64
CA LEU A 66 3.03 -17.60 -9.89
C LEU A 66 2.53 -16.74 -8.74
N ALA A 67 2.80 -17.14 -7.48
CA ALA A 67 2.47 -16.33 -6.31
C ALA A 67 3.21 -14.98 -6.33
N MET A 68 4.50 -14.99 -6.60
CA MET A 68 5.33 -13.80 -6.72
C MET A 68 4.82 -12.87 -7.82
N LEU A 69 4.53 -13.39 -9.01
CA LEU A 69 4.04 -12.61 -10.15
C LEU A 69 2.68 -11.98 -9.86
N ARG A 70 1.70 -12.78 -9.38
CA ARG A 70 0.36 -12.27 -9.09
C ARG A 70 0.36 -11.25 -7.96
N GLN A 71 1.21 -11.41 -6.94
CA GLN A 71 1.35 -10.45 -5.87
C GLN A 71 2.04 -9.16 -6.34
N ALA A 72 3.09 -9.24 -7.17
CA ALA A 72 3.73 -8.07 -7.77
C ALA A 72 2.76 -7.28 -8.66
N LEU A 73 1.91 -7.97 -9.42
CA LEU A 73 0.88 -7.32 -10.22
C LEU A 73 -0.22 -6.69 -9.35
N SER A 74 -0.82 -7.46 -8.43
CA SER A 74 -1.97 -7.00 -7.65
C SER A 74 -1.61 -6.00 -6.55
N GLY A 75 -0.45 -6.16 -5.90
CA GLY A 75 -0.03 -5.30 -4.78
C GLY A 75 0.77 -4.07 -5.21
N ASN A 76 1.41 -4.11 -6.37
CA ASN A 76 2.26 -3.02 -6.86
C ASN A 76 1.73 -2.41 -8.16
N VAL A 77 1.86 -3.12 -9.28
CA VAL A 77 1.76 -2.50 -10.61
C VAL A 77 0.32 -2.18 -10.98
N VAL A 78 -0.56 -3.17 -11.00
CA VAL A 78 -1.97 -3.00 -11.40
C VAL A 78 -2.70 -2.14 -10.38
N TYR A 79 -2.49 -2.41 -9.09
CA TYR A 79 -3.04 -1.59 -8.01
C TYR A 79 -2.70 -0.12 -8.20
N TYR A 80 -1.40 0.20 -8.39
CA TYR A 80 -0.96 1.58 -8.52
C TYR A 80 -1.52 2.27 -9.76
N LEU A 81 -1.56 1.58 -10.89
CA LEU A 81 -2.14 2.13 -12.13
C LEU A 81 -3.63 2.43 -11.96
N LEU A 82 -4.38 1.49 -11.40
CA LEU A 82 -5.81 1.66 -11.13
C LEU A 82 -6.06 2.79 -10.14
N LEU A 83 -5.26 2.89 -9.08
CA LEU A 83 -5.31 3.97 -8.11
C LEU A 83 -5.08 5.34 -8.79
N ALA A 84 -4.01 5.45 -9.59
CA ALA A 84 -3.66 6.68 -10.28
C ALA A 84 -4.75 7.14 -11.28
N TYR A 85 -5.34 6.20 -12.03
CA TYR A 85 -6.46 6.50 -12.91
C TYR A 85 -7.75 6.84 -12.12
N GLY A 86 -7.98 6.18 -11.00
CA GLY A 86 -9.07 6.53 -10.08
C GLY A 86 -8.98 7.99 -9.65
N VAL A 87 -7.80 8.41 -9.17
CA VAL A 87 -7.54 9.81 -8.77
C VAL A 87 -7.71 10.77 -9.95
N LYS A 88 -7.16 10.43 -11.11
CA LYS A 88 -7.21 11.29 -12.30
C LYS A 88 -8.63 11.51 -12.82
N LEU A 89 -9.48 10.48 -12.80
CA LEU A 89 -10.80 10.50 -13.45
C LEU A 89 -11.94 10.80 -12.46
N ALA A 90 -11.89 10.29 -11.23
CA ALA A 90 -12.93 10.50 -10.22
C ALA A 90 -12.53 11.51 -9.14
N GLY A 91 -11.25 11.90 -9.09
CA GLY A 91 -10.71 12.82 -8.09
C GLY A 91 -10.19 12.12 -6.84
N VAL A 92 -9.38 12.86 -6.08
CA VAL A 92 -8.72 12.36 -4.86
C VAL A 92 -9.74 11.93 -3.81
N ALA A 93 -10.77 12.74 -3.59
CA ALA A 93 -11.76 12.49 -2.54
C ALA A 93 -12.54 11.18 -2.74
N ALA A 94 -13.09 10.96 -3.95
CA ALA A 94 -13.82 9.73 -4.25
C ALA A 94 -12.92 8.49 -4.19
N THR A 95 -11.70 8.59 -4.72
CA THR A 95 -10.74 7.49 -4.72
C THR A 95 -10.28 7.14 -3.30
N SER A 96 -9.93 8.13 -2.46
CA SER A 96 -9.50 7.89 -1.08
C SER A 96 -10.62 7.34 -0.20
N LEU A 97 -11.89 7.72 -0.45
CA LEU A 97 -13.03 7.13 0.24
C LEU A 97 -13.14 5.61 -0.04
N ILE A 98 -12.98 5.22 -1.31
CA ILE A 98 -13.06 3.82 -1.71
C ILE A 98 -11.87 3.02 -1.15
N ILE A 99 -10.64 3.52 -1.30
CA ILE A 99 -9.43 2.86 -0.79
C ILE A 99 -9.44 2.80 0.75
N GLY A 100 -10.02 3.78 1.40
CA GLY A 100 -10.23 3.77 2.85
C GLY A 100 -11.05 2.58 3.37
N LEU A 101 -11.76 1.85 2.51
CA LEU A 101 -12.45 0.61 2.86
C LEU A 101 -11.52 -0.62 2.95
N LEU A 102 -10.21 -0.48 2.68
CA LEU A 102 -9.24 -1.59 2.76
C LEU A 102 -9.29 -2.37 4.08
N PRO A 103 -9.29 -1.74 5.27
CA PRO A 103 -9.37 -2.48 6.53
C PRO A 103 -10.63 -3.31 6.65
N LEU A 104 -11.76 -2.76 6.18
CA LEU A 104 -13.04 -3.45 6.19
C LEU A 104 -13.03 -4.64 5.22
N SER A 105 -12.56 -4.45 3.99
CA SER A 105 -12.52 -5.50 2.98
C SER A 105 -11.58 -6.65 3.38
N VAL A 106 -10.38 -6.35 3.86
CA VAL A 106 -9.43 -7.38 4.35
C VAL A 106 -10.03 -8.14 5.55
N THR A 107 -10.71 -7.46 6.46
CA THR A 107 -11.36 -8.10 7.60
C THR A 107 -12.51 -9.03 7.16
N ILE A 108 -13.36 -8.58 6.24
CA ILE A 108 -14.49 -9.38 5.74
C ILE A 108 -14.01 -10.63 5.00
N PHE A 109 -13.06 -10.47 4.07
CA PHE A 109 -12.56 -11.59 3.26
C PHE A 109 -11.58 -12.48 4.01
N GLY A 110 -10.88 -11.95 5.04
CA GLY A 110 -9.99 -12.69 5.92
C GLY A 110 -10.68 -13.38 7.11
N ARG A 111 -12.02 -13.24 7.28
CA ARG A 111 -12.78 -13.75 8.44
C ARG A 111 -12.72 -15.25 8.67
N LYS A 112 -12.36 -16.02 7.64
CA LYS A 112 -12.22 -17.48 7.70
C LYS A 112 -10.79 -17.94 7.94
N ASP A 113 -9.83 -17.03 7.96
CA ASP A 113 -8.43 -17.36 8.17
C ASP A 113 -8.15 -17.66 9.64
N HIS A 114 -7.12 -18.48 9.88
CA HIS A 114 -6.76 -18.89 11.25
C HIS A 114 -6.43 -17.66 12.13
N GLY A 115 -6.99 -17.66 13.34
CA GLY A 115 -6.85 -16.56 14.31
C GLY A 115 -7.69 -15.32 13.99
N ALA A 116 -8.58 -15.37 12.98
CA ALA A 116 -9.46 -14.25 12.66
C ALA A 116 -10.53 -14.09 13.76
N LEU A 117 -10.73 -12.84 14.22
CA LEU A 117 -11.82 -12.53 15.12
C LEU A 117 -13.18 -12.50 14.40
N PRO A 118 -14.26 -12.88 15.08
CA PRO A 118 -15.61 -12.76 14.55
C PRO A 118 -15.94 -11.28 14.27
N LEU A 119 -16.61 -11.00 13.15
CA LEU A 119 -16.94 -9.63 12.72
C LEU A 119 -17.71 -8.84 13.79
N ARG A 120 -18.50 -9.51 14.63
CA ARG A 120 -19.23 -8.84 15.73
C ARG A 120 -18.31 -8.13 16.72
N ARG A 121 -17.13 -8.68 17.00
CA ARG A 121 -16.13 -8.07 17.89
C ARG A 121 -15.36 -6.93 17.24
N LEU A 122 -15.23 -6.97 15.91
CA LEU A 122 -14.55 -5.94 15.12
C LEU A 122 -15.50 -4.84 14.61
N ALA A 123 -16.82 -5.00 14.77
CA ALA A 123 -17.81 -4.06 14.24
C ALA A 123 -17.61 -2.64 14.79
N LEU A 124 -17.42 -2.48 16.11
CA LEU A 124 -17.19 -1.17 16.72
C LEU A 124 -15.83 -0.54 16.31
N PRO A 125 -14.69 -1.25 16.41
CA PRO A 125 -13.43 -0.74 15.87
C PRO A 125 -13.52 -0.31 14.40
N LEU A 126 -14.15 -1.13 13.55
CA LEU A 126 -14.33 -0.82 12.13
C LEU A 126 -15.24 0.41 11.90
N LEU A 127 -16.28 0.57 12.71
CA LEU A 127 -17.13 1.76 12.66
C LEU A 127 -16.34 3.03 13.02
N VAL A 128 -15.51 2.96 14.06
CA VAL A 128 -14.65 4.09 14.48
C VAL A 128 -13.67 4.43 13.36
N VAL A 129 -13.05 3.43 12.70
CA VAL A 129 -12.21 3.63 11.52
C VAL A 129 -12.97 4.28 10.38
N ALA A 130 -14.18 3.79 10.08
CA ALA A 130 -15.02 4.34 9.01
C ALA A 130 -15.39 5.81 9.28
N MET A 131 -15.66 6.18 10.52
CA MET A 131 -15.88 7.58 10.90
C MET A 131 -14.62 8.44 10.70
N GLY A 132 -13.43 7.92 11.04
CA GLY A 132 -12.16 8.59 10.79
C GLY A 132 -11.92 8.84 9.30
N ILE A 133 -12.16 7.83 8.46
CA ILE A 133 -12.09 7.96 7.01
C ILE A 133 -13.10 8.99 6.48
N ALA A 134 -14.32 8.98 7.01
CA ALA A 134 -15.33 9.97 6.66
C ALA A 134 -14.89 11.40 7.00
N CYS A 135 -14.28 11.63 8.17
CA CYS A 135 -13.75 12.94 8.55
C CYS A 135 -12.68 13.45 7.56
N ILE A 136 -11.73 12.59 7.13
CA ILE A 136 -10.71 12.97 6.13
C ILE A 136 -11.39 13.36 4.81
N ASN A 137 -12.33 12.55 4.36
CA ASN A 137 -13.02 12.81 3.09
C ASN A 137 -13.89 14.06 3.16
N LEU A 138 -14.58 14.32 4.26
CA LEU A 138 -15.33 15.55 4.47
C LEU A 138 -14.40 16.79 4.46
N ASP A 139 -13.21 16.70 5.04
CA ASP A 139 -12.22 17.79 4.97
C ASP A 139 -11.76 18.03 3.52
N ILE A 140 -11.44 16.95 2.80
CA ILE A 140 -11.05 17.03 1.38
C ILE A 140 -12.20 17.65 0.56
N PHE A 141 -13.44 17.19 0.72
CA PHE A 141 -14.59 17.71 0.00
C PHE A 141 -14.87 19.18 0.31
N SER A 142 -14.74 19.58 1.56
CA SER A 142 -15.01 20.97 2.00
C SER A 142 -13.97 21.96 1.52
N HIS A 143 -12.72 21.52 1.26
CA HIS A 143 -11.61 22.38 0.87
C HIS A 143 -11.14 22.20 -0.58
N ALA A 144 -11.60 21.13 -1.24
CA ALA A 144 -11.29 20.86 -2.65
C ALA A 144 -12.13 21.74 -3.61
N GLY A 145 -12.40 23.00 -3.28
CA GLY A 145 -13.24 23.90 -4.08
C GLY A 145 -13.09 23.69 -5.60
N GLY A 146 -13.83 22.75 -6.18
CA GLY A 146 -13.87 22.48 -7.61
C GLY A 146 -12.60 21.90 -8.27
N ALA A 147 -11.53 21.69 -7.53
CA ALA A 147 -10.28 21.27 -8.12
C ALA A 147 -10.26 19.76 -8.44
N GLY A 148 -10.53 19.42 -9.69
CA GLY A 148 -10.08 18.12 -10.17
C GLY A 148 -10.93 17.41 -11.22
N THR A 149 -12.20 17.73 -11.39
CA THR A 149 -13.03 17.06 -12.42
C THR A 149 -14.07 17.97 -13.07
N ASP A 150 -13.89 19.28 -12.95
CA ASP A 150 -14.74 20.26 -13.64
C ASP A 150 -14.47 20.15 -15.16
N GLY A 151 -15.40 19.51 -15.87
CA GLY A 151 -15.27 19.20 -17.28
C GLY A 151 -15.21 17.70 -17.61
N ALA A 152 -14.95 16.81 -16.66
CA ALA A 152 -15.00 15.39 -16.91
C ALA A 152 -16.45 14.89 -17.10
N SER A 153 -16.68 14.11 -18.15
CA SER A 153 -17.99 13.50 -18.41
C SER A 153 -18.37 12.53 -17.30
N LEU A 154 -19.67 12.28 -17.13
CA LEU A 154 -20.17 11.28 -16.16
C LEU A 154 -19.52 9.90 -16.40
N ALA A 155 -19.33 9.52 -17.66
CA ALA A 155 -18.68 8.26 -18.04
C ALA A 155 -17.22 8.20 -17.54
N GLN A 156 -16.47 9.29 -17.64
CA GLN A 156 -15.10 9.38 -17.12
C GLN A 156 -15.08 9.25 -15.59
N LYS A 157 -15.98 9.93 -14.89
CA LYS A 157 -16.10 9.83 -13.42
C LYS A 157 -16.44 8.41 -12.97
N LEU A 158 -17.40 7.75 -13.64
CA LEU A 158 -17.77 6.36 -13.37
C LEU A 158 -16.60 5.39 -13.64
N LEU A 159 -15.84 5.61 -14.72
CA LEU A 159 -14.64 4.82 -15.01
C LEU A 159 -13.59 5.00 -13.90
N GLY A 160 -13.40 6.21 -13.39
CA GLY A 160 -12.50 6.50 -12.28
C GLY A 160 -12.90 5.78 -10.98
N VAL A 161 -14.22 5.79 -10.66
CA VAL A 161 -14.78 5.03 -9.52
C VAL A 161 -14.53 3.53 -9.70
N LEU A 162 -14.77 3.01 -10.91
CA LEU A 162 -14.50 1.60 -11.22
C LEU A 162 -13.02 1.25 -11.04
N CYS A 163 -12.11 2.11 -11.50
CA CYS A 163 -10.68 1.94 -11.26
C CYS A 163 -10.35 1.90 -9.76
N ALA A 164 -10.92 2.80 -8.95
CA ALA A 164 -10.70 2.80 -7.50
C ALA A 164 -11.23 1.52 -6.81
N VAL A 165 -12.40 1.02 -7.22
CA VAL A 165 -12.96 -0.24 -6.71
C VAL A 165 -12.08 -1.43 -7.11
N CYS A 166 -11.60 -1.47 -8.36
CA CYS A 166 -10.67 -2.51 -8.80
C CYS A 166 -9.33 -2.42 -8.06
N ALA A 167 -8.82 -1.21 -7.77
CA ALA A 167 -7.62 -1.04 -6.94
C ALA A 167 -7.82 -1.59 -5.53
N LEU A 168 -8.95 -1.26 -4.88
CA LEU A 168 -9.34 -1.83 -3.59
C LEU A 168 -9.35 -3.37 -3.62
N ALA A 169 -9.96 -3.96 -4.66
CA ALA A 169 -10.02 -5.40 -4.82
C ALA A 169 -8.62 -6.02 -5.01
N CYS A 170 -7.78 -5.42 -5.86
CA CYS A 170 -6.40 -5.85 -6.10
C CYS A 170 -5.58 -5.88 -4.80
N TRP A 171 -5.61 -4.80 -4.03
CA TRP A 171 -4.83 -4.71 -2.81
C TRP A 171 -5.38 -5.61 -1.69
N THR A 172 -6.71 -5.72 -1.56
CA THR A 172 -7.35 -6.66 -0.65
C THR A 172 -6.89 -8.09 -0.94
N TRP A 173 -6.92 -8.48 -2.21
CA TRP A 173 -6.47 -9.81 -2.62
C TRP A 173 -4.98 -10.02 -2.35
N TYR A 174 -4.13 -9.03 -2.68
CA TYR A 174 -2.71 -9.08 -2.35
C TYR A 174 -2.47 -9.29 -0.85
N ALA A 175 -3.13 -8.52 0.01
CA ALA A 175 -2.93 -8.61 1.46
C ALA A 175 -3.27 -10.00 1.99
N LEU A 176 -4.38 -10.59 1.53
CA LEU A 176 -4.82 -11.93 1.92
C LEU A 176 -3.88 -13.02 1.36
N ASP A 177 -3.56 -12.95 0.07
CA ASP A 177 -2.72 -13.93 -0.61
C ASP A 177 -1.29 -13.93 -0.04
N ASN A 178 -0.71 -12.75 0.19
CA ASN A 178 0.61 -12.61 0.80
C ASN A 178 0.64 -13.19 2.22
N ALA A 179 -0.34 -12.87 3.06
CA ALA A 179 -0.40 -13.38 4.41
C ALA A 179 -0.58 -14.91 4.45
N ARG A 180 -1.46 -15.46 3.61
CA ARG A 180 -1.68 -16.91 3.49
C ARG A 180 -0.44 -17.62 2.96
N PHE A 181 0.16 -17.10 1.90
CA PHE A 181 1.39 -17.64 1.33
C PHE A 181 2.50 -17.72 2.38
N LEU A 182 2.78 -16.61 3.05
CA LEU A 182 3.85 -16.54 4.05
C LEU A 182 3.61 -17.47 5.26
N LYS A 183 2.36 -17.69 5.66
CA LYS A 183 2.02 -18.61 6.75
C LYS A 183 2.17 -20.08 6.33
N CYS A 184 1.86 -20.40 5.08
CA CYS A 184 1.99 -21.78 4.55
C CYS A 184 3.44 -22.13 4.14
N HIS A 185 4.30 -21.14 3.88
CA HIS A 185 5.67 -21.35 3.36
C HIS A 185 6.71 -20.86 4.39
N ALA A 186 6.80 -21.56 5.53
CA ALA A 186 7.73 -21.23 6.61
C ALA A 186 9.22 -21.25 6.18
N GLN A 187 9.55 -22.04 5.15
CA GLN A 187 10.90 -22.18 4.59
C GLN A 187 11.39 -20.94 3.82
N VAL A 188 10.49 -20.10 3.34
CA VAL A 188 10.83 -18.81 2.67
C VAL A 188 10.86 -17.72 3.73
N SER A 189 11.97 -17.07 3.95
CA SER A 189 12.04 -15.97 4.94
C SER A 189 11.29 -14.71 4.46
N ALA A 190 10.89 -13.85 5.41
CA ALA A 190 10.23 -12.58 5.08
C ALA A 190 11.12 -11.67 4.20
N VAL A 191 12.45 -11.72 4.43
CA VAL A 191 13.43 -10.99 3.60
C VAL A 191 13.49 -11.56 2.19
N GLU A 192 13.66 -12.88 2.06
CA GLU A 192 13.72 -13.54 0.75
C GLU A 192 12.47 -13.25 -0.07
N TRP A 193 11.28 -13.33 0.56
CA TRP A 193 10.04 -13.04 -0.14
C TRP A 193 9.93 -11.57 -0.56
N ALA A 194 10.32 -10.62 0.30
CA ALA A 194 10.36 -9.20 -0.06
C ALA A 194 11.29 -8.96 -1.25
N MET A 195 12.48 -9.57 -1.27
CA MET A 195 13.43 -9.40 -2.38
C MET A 195 12.94 -10.04 -3.68
N LEU A 196 12.37 -11.25 -3.64
CA LEU A 196 11.78 -11.92 -4.80
C LEU A 196 10.62 -11.10 -5.39
N TYR A 197 9.75 -10.61 -4.53
CA TYR A 197 8.67 -9.71 -4.89
C TYR A 197 9.20 -8.40 -5.52
N GLY A 198 10.31 -7.86 -4.99
CA GLY A 198 11.01 -6.72 -5.54
C GLY A 198 11.58 -6.97 -6.93
N LEU A 199 12.20 -8.12 -7.15
CA LEU A 199 12.70 -8.54 -8.46
C LEU A 199 11.58 -8.62 -9.50
N ALA A 200 10.48 -9.28 -9.15
CA ALA A 200 9.32 -9.38 -10.05
C ALA A 200 8.74 -8.00 -10.39
N SER A 201 8.57 -7.14 -9.37
CA SER A 201 8.09 -5.76 -9.57
C SER A 201 9.04 -4.93 -10.44
N GLY A 202 10.35 -5.10 -10.26
CA GLY A 202 11.38 -4.44 -11.06
C GLY A 202 11.36 -4.86 -12.53
N VAL A 203 11.25 -6.16 -12.80
CA VAL A 203 11.13 -6.69 -14.18
C VAL A 203 9.87 -6.15 -14.86
N ILE A 204 8.73 -6.18 -14.17
CA ILE A 204 7.48 -5.64 -14.72
C ILE A 204 7.61 -4.13 -14.97
N ALA A 205 8.22 -3.39 -14.04
CA ALA A 205 8.43 -1.94 -14.19
C ALA A 205 9.36 -1.61 -15.37
N LEU A 206 10.39 -2.41 -15.62
CA LEU A 206 11.24 -2.28 -16.80
C LEU A 206 10.46 -2.47 -18.10
N ILE A 207 9.59 -3.49 -18.16
CA ILE A 207 8.73 -3.73 -19.32
C ILE A 207 7.77 -2.56 -19.53
N VAL A 208 7.09 -2.13 -18.49
CA VAL A 208 6.15 -0.98 -18.55
C VAL A 208 6.88 0.29 -18.95
N GLY A 209 8.06 0.56 -18.37
CA GLY A 209 8.88 1.72 -18.69
C GLY A 209 9.34 1.72 -20.15
N ALA A 210 9.78 0.55 -20.67
CA ALA A 210 10.17 0.40 -22.06
C ALA A 210 9.00 0.66 -23.03
N VAL A 211 7.81 0.14 -22.71
CA VAL A 211 6.59 0.40 -23.49
C VAL A 211 6.21 1.88 -23.49
N VAL A 212 6.25 2.53 -22.32
CA VAL A 212 5.94 3.96 -22.19
C VAL A 212 6.93 4.79 -23.01
N LEU A 213 8.23 4.48 -22.90
CA LEU A 213 9.27 5.17 -23.66
C LEU A 213 9.10 5.00 -25.17
N ALA A 214 8.79 3.79 -25.63
CA ALA A 214 8.54 3.52 -27.04
C ALA A 214 7.32 4.30 -27.58
N LEU A 215 6.24 4.39 -26.80
CA LEU A 215 5.04 5.16 -27.16
C LEU A 215 5.32 6.67 -27.18
N GLN A 216 6.13 7.19 -26.26
CA GLN A 216 6.53 8.60 -26.25
C GLN A 216 7.41 8.97 -27.46
N GLN A 217 8.30 8.07 -27.88
CA GLN A 217 9.14 8.27 -29.08
C GLN A 217 8.34 8.20 -30.39
N ALA A 218 7.25 7.43 -30.43
CA ALA A 218 6.38 7.33 -31.59
C ALA A 218 5.42 8.53 -31.75
N GLY A 219 5.09 9.23 -30.66
CA GLY A 219 4.36 10.49 -30.68
C GLY A 219 5.35 11.65 -30.79
N ALA A 220 5.12 12.60 -31.71
CA ALA A 220 5.98 13.79 -31.87
C ALA A 220 6.19 14.46 -30.49
N ALA A 221 7.40 14.41 -30.01
CA ALA A 221 7.74 14.91 -28.68
C ALA A 221 7.66 16.44 -28.66
N ASP A 222 6.65 17.00 -28.04
CA ASP A 222 6.74 18.36 -27.54
C ASP A 222 7.94 18.47 -26.60
N ALA A 223 8.65 19.60 -26.68
CA ALA A 223 9.87 19.84 -25.92
C ALA A 223 9.61 19.55 -24.41
N VAL A 224 10.21 18.46 -23.93
CA VAL A 224 10.08 18.07 -22.53
C VAL A 224 10.77 19.13 -21.66
N PRO A 225 10.08 19.77 -20.70
CA PRO A 225 10.69 20.73 -19.79
C PRO A 225 11.96 20.12 -19.15
N THR A 226 12.95 20.97 -18.83
CA THR A 226 14.16 20.53 -18.12
C THR A 226 13.76 19.99 -16.74
N ARG A 227 13.66 18.66 -16.62
CA ARG A 227 13.30 17.94 -15.38
C ARG A 227 14.57 17.56 -14.63
N SER A 228 14.52 17.59 -13.31
CA SER A 228 15.64 17.14 -12.47
C SER A 228 15.66 15.62 -12.34
N TRP A 229 16.29 14.94 -13.31
CA TRP A 229 16.46 13.48 -13.29
C TRP A 229 17.31 12.97 -12.12
N SER A 230 18.27 13.78 -11.64
CA SER A 230 19.07 13.43 -10.45
C SER A 230 18.21 13.37 -9.20
N GLN A 231 17.33 14.34 -8.99
CA GLN A 231 16.38 14.36 -7.89
C GLN A 231 15.38 13.20 -8.00
N PHE A 232 14.87 12.94 -9.22
CA PHE A 232 13.96 11.81 -9.48
C PHE A 232 14.57 10.48 -9.04
N TRP A 233 15.77 10.15 -9.52
CA TRP A 233 16.41 8.88 -9.20
C TRP A 233 16.80 8.79 -7.72
N LEU A 234 17.21 9.88 -7.09
CA LEU A 234 17.49 9.93 -5.64
C LEU A 234 16.23 9.62 -4.84
N VAL A 235 15.11 10.27 -5.13
CA VAL A 235 13.84 10.04 -4.43
C VAL A 235 13.33 8.62 -4.69
N CYS A 236 13.39 8.13 -5.92
CA CYS A 236 13.02 6.75 -6.25
C CYS A 236 13.88 5.72 -5.50
N LEU A 237 15.19 5.95 -5.38
CA LEU A 237 16.09 5.08 -4.65
C LEU A 237 15.80 5.08 -3.15
N LEU A 238 15.58 6.26 -2.55
CA LEU A 238 15.23 6.37 -1.12
C LEU A 238 13.89 5.69 -0.82
N LEU A 239 12.89 5.85 -1.71
CA LEU A 239 11.63 5.14 -1.60
C LEU A 239 11.78 3.63 -1.77
N ALA A 240 12.58 3.21 -2.75
CA ALA A 240 12.84 1.79 -2.97
C ALA A 240 13.50 1.16 -1.75
N LEU A 241 14.47 1.84 -1.12
CA LEU A 241 15.12 1.37 0.08
C LEU A 241 14.16 1.37 1.29
N GLY A 242 13.52 2.50 1.58
CA GLY A 242 12.65 2.65 2.75
C GLY A 242 11.32 1.91 2.58
N ALA A 243 10.48 2.37 1.65
CA ALA A 243 9.12 1.86 1.53
C ALA A 243 9.06 0.48 0.86
N SER A 244 9.97 0.15 -0.08
CA SER A 244 9.88 -1.13 -0.77
C SER A 244 10.74 -2.21 -0.11
N VAL A 245 12.04 -2.01 0.15
CA VAL A 245 12.88 -3.03 0.79
C VAL A 245 12.50 -3.20 2.26
N VAL A 246 12.63 -2.15 3.05
CA VAL A 246 12.39 -2.21 4.51
C VAL A 246 10.90 -2.36 4.81
N GLY A 247 10.04 -1.56 4.18
CA GLY A 247 8.59 -1.59 4.39
C GLY A 247 8.00 -2.96 4.07
N ASN A 248 8.29 -3.53 2.90
CA ASN A 248 7.78 -4.85 2.52
C ASN A 248 8.36 -5.98 3.40
N TYR A 249 9.62 -5.89 3.80
CA TYR A 249 10.17 -6.84 4.78
C TYR A 249 9.39 -6.81 6.10
N LEU A 250 9.19 -5.62 6.66
CA LEU A 250 8.44 -5.44 7.91
C LEU A 250 6.99 -5.89 7.77
N TRP A 251 6.35 -5.58 6.64
CA TRP A 251 5.00 -6.04 6.34
C TRP A 251 4.89 -7.56 6.22
N ASN A 252 5.83 -8.20 5.52
CA ASN A 252 5.89 -9.66 5.43
C ASN A 252 6.07 -10.31 6.80
N LEU A 253 6.89 -9.71 7.66
CA LEU A 253 7.08 -10.18 9.03
C LEU A 253 5.79 -10.00 9.85
N ALA A 254 5.14 -8.85 9.75
CA ALA A 254 3.85 -8.60 10.37
C ALA A 254 2.80 -9.62 9.89
N SER A 255 2.66 -9.81 8.58
CA SER A 255 1.69 -10.74 7.97
C SER A 255 1.84 -12.19 8.43
N ARG A 256 3.05 -12.58 8.86
CA ARG A 256 3.30 -13.90 9.47
C ARG A 256 2.89 -13.96 10.93
N LEU A 257 3.11 -12.89 11.68
CA LEU A 257 3.05 -12.86 13.13
C LEU A 257 1.69 -12.45 13.69
N VAL A 258 0.84 -11.85 12.85
CA VAL A 258 -0.50 -11.42 13.29
C VAL A 258 -1.61 -12.10 12.47
N PRO A 259 -2.83 -12.19 13.03
CA PRO A 259 -4.01 -12.60 12.26
C PRO A 259 -4.26 -11.66 11.07
N VAL A 260 -4.82 -12.18 9.98
CA VAL A 260 -5.10 -11.41 8.77
C VAL A 260 -6.07 -10.25 9.05
N THR A 261 -7.05 -10.45 9.91
CA THR A 261 -7.99 -9.40 10.32
C THR A 261 -7.30 -8.25 11.06
N LEU A 262 -6.25 -8.53 11.83
CA LEU A 262 -5.44 -7.50 12.49
C LEU A 262 -4.51 -6.80 11.49
N SER A 263 -3.89 -7.54 10.58
CA SER A 263 -3.04 -6.92 9.55
C SER A 263 -3.81 -5.90 8.71
N GLY A 264 -5.08 -6.18 8.38
CA GLY A 264 -5.96 -5.23 7.72
C GLY A 264 -6.14 -3.90 8.47
N GLN A 265 -6.15 -3.94 9.81
CA GLN A 265 -6.23 -2.71 10.63
C GLN A 265 -4.88 -1.97 10.70
N LEU A 266 -3.77 -2.70 10.72
CA LEU A 266 -2.42 -2.10 10.79
C LEU A 266 -2.08 -1.28 9.54
N ILE A 267 -2.71 -1.55 8.39
CA ILE A 267 -2.57 -0.75 7.16
C ILE A 267 -2.90 0.72 7.41
N LEU A 268 -3.85 1.03 8.29
CA LEU A 268 -4.24 2.40 8.62
C LEU A 268 -3.10 3.25 9.19
N SER A 269 -2.05 2.62 9.72
CA SER A 269 -0.85 3.34 10.15
C SER A 269 -0.20 4.10 8.99
N GLU A 270 -0.25 3.56 7.77
CA GLU A 270 0.20 4.26 6.56
C GLU A 270 -0.52 5.60 6.39
N THR A 271 -1.85 5.63 6.53
CA THR A 271 -2.64 6.86 6.43
C THR A 271 -2.29 7.85 7.54
N LEU A 272 -2.12 7.38 8.78
CA LEU A 272 -1.74 8.23 9.91
C LEU A 272 -0.37 8.89 9.69
N PHE A 273 0.62 8.11 9.24
CA PHE A 273 1.95 8.64 8.94
C PHE A 273 1.95 9.55 7.70
N ALA A 274 1.17 9.23 6.66
CA ALA A 274 1.00 10.08 5.49
C ALA A 274 0.46 11.47 5.85
N LEU A 275 -0.57 11.52 6.71
CA LEU A 275 -1.10 12.78 7.25
C LEU A 275 -0.05 13.53 8.05
N LEU A 276 0.64 12.85 8.97
CA LEU A 276 1.69 13.44 9.80
C LEU A 276 2.79 14.06 8.94
N TYR A 277 3.30 13.32 7.96
CA TYR A 277 4.35 13.81 7.06
C TYR A 277 3.86 14.96 6.18
N GLY A 278 2.59 14.89 5.72
CA GLY A 278 1.96 15.98 4.97
C GLY A 278 1.90 17.28 5.76
N PHE A 279 1.53 17.23 7.06
CA PHE A 279 1.51 18.41 7.93
C PHE A 279 2.90 18.95 8.21
N LEU A 280 3.87 18.06 8.47
CA LEU A 280 5.27 18.45 8.67
C LEU A 280 5.86 19.12 7.42
N TYR A 281 5.57 18.57 6.25
CA TYR A 281 6.02 19.15 4.99
C TYR A 281 5.37 20.51 4.71
N ALA A 282 4.05 20.62 4.90
CA ALA A 282 3.30 21.84 4.69
C ALA A 282 3.52 22.90 5.78
N GLN A 283 4.26 22.57 6.85
CA GLN A 283 4.50 23.43 8.01
C GLN A 283 3.21 24.02 8.58
N ARG A 284 2.13 23.23 8.60
CA ARG A 284 0.82 23.64 9.10
C ARG A 284 0.28 22.70 10.15
N MET A 285 -0.56 23.23 11.03
CA MET A 285 -1.31 22.42 11.99
C MET A 285 -2.49 21.72 11.29
N PRO A 286 -2.86 20.50 11.75
CA PRO A 286 -4.06 19.84 11.26
C PRO A 286 -5.33 20.65 11.54
N ARG A 287 -6.29 20.58 10.64
CA ARG A 287 -7.63 21.15 10.81
C ARG A 287 -8.46 20.28 11.77
N PRO A 288 -9.59 20.79 12.31
CA PRO A 288 -10.42 20.02 13.26
C PRO A 288 -10.87 18.65 12.74
N LEU A 289 -11.28 18.54 11.48
CA LEU A 289 -11.66 17.26 10.86
C LEU A 289 -10.47 16.32 10.66
N GLU A 290 -9.30 16.85 10.32
CA GLU A 290 -8.06 16.08 10.20
C GLU A 290 -7.61 15.55 11.58
N TRP A 291 -7.70 16.36 12.64
CA TRP A 291 -7.49 15.92 14.03
C TRP A 291 -8.48 14.83 14.44
N GLY A 292 -9.77 15.04 14.17
CA GLY A 292 -10.81 14.05 14.43
C GLY A 292 -10.51 12.73 13.73
N ALA A 293 -10.11 12.77 12.46
CA ALA A 293 -9.73 11.61 11.68
C ALA A 293 -8.53 10.86 12.29
N MET A 294 -7.46 11.57 12.63
CA MET A 294 -6.26 10.96 13.22
C MET A 294 -6.57 10.26 14.54
N VAL A 295 -7.36 10.90 15.42
CA VAL A 295 -7.77 10.32 16.70
C VAL A 295 -8.65 9.10 16.49
N LEU A 296 -9.65 9.16 15.60
CA LEU A 296 -10.54 8.04 15.31
C LEU A 296 -9.81 6.86 14.68
N LEU A 297 -8.93 7.10 13.71
CA LEU A 297 -8.13 6.04 13.08
C LEU A 297 -7.19 5.38 14.10
N ALA A 298 -6.48 6.17 14.92
CA ALA A 298 -5.61 5.64 15.95
C ALA A 298 -6.41 4.84 17.00
N ALA A 299 -7.55 5.36 17.45
CA ALA A 299 -8.43 4.67 18.39
C ALA A 299 -8.96 3.35 17.82
N GLY A 300 -9.39 3.33 16.55
CA GLY A 300 -9.86 2.12 15.89
C GLY A 300 -8.77 1.04 15.76
N VAL A 301 -7.55 1.43 15.38
CA VAL A 301 -6.41 0.49 15.34
C VAL A 301 -6.08 -0.04 16.73
N LEU A 302 -5.95 0.82 17.75
CA LEU A 302 -5.65 0.41 19.12
C LEU A 302 -6.73 -0.50 19.69
N TRP A 303 -8.01 -0.21 19.42
CA TRP A 303 -9.13 -1.07 19.83
C TRP A 303 -9.06 -2.45 19.15
N SER A 304 -8.79 -2.49 17.85
CA SER A 304 -8.62 -3.76 17.12
C SER A 304 -7.45 -4.58 17.67
N VAL A 305 -6.31 -3.94 17.95
CA VAL A 305 -5.16 -4.57 18.59
C VAL A 305 -5.55 -5.17 19.96
N HIS A 306 -6.24 -4.39 20.78
CA HIS A 306 -6.66 -4.83 22.12
C HIS A 306 -7.65 -5.99 22.06
N ALA A 307 -8.60 -5.97 21.11
CA ALA A 307 -9.56 -7.05 20.90
C ALA A 307 -8.86 -8.39 20.55
N HIS A 308 -7.84 -8.35 19.68
CA HIS A 308 -7.06 -9.53 19.32
C HIS A 308 -6.17 -10.01 20.46
N ALA A 309 -5.56 -9.09 21.25
CA ALA A 309 -4.73 -9.44 22.38
C ALA A 309 -5.52 -10.18 23.50
N ARG A 310 -6.75 -9.75 23.76
CA ARG A 310 -7.63 -10.42 24.73
C ARG A 310 -7.97 -11.86 24.32
N GLU A 311 -8.22 -12.10 23.03
CA GLU A 311 -8.55 -13.45 22.56
C GLU A 311 -7.35 -14.40 22.65
N GLU A 312 -6.14 -13.90 22.33
CA GLU A 312 -4.91 -14.69 22.46
C GLU A 312 -4.68 -15.11 23.93
N SER A 313 -4.95 -14.21 24.87
CA SER A 313 -4.83 -14.50 26.31
C SER A 313 -5.87 -15.51 26.77
N ALA A 314 -7.14 -15.39 26.35
CA ALA A 314 -8.22 -16.30 26.72
C ALA A 314 -8.01 -17.71 26.15
N GLY A 315 -7.54 -17.83 24.89
CA GLY A 315 -7.23 -19.13 24.28
C GLY A 315 -5.98 -19.81 24.86
N GLY A 316 -5.06 -19.06 25.47
CA GLY A 316 -3.90 -19.59 26.18
C GLY A 316 -4.25 -20.19 27.55
N GLU A 317 -5.27 -19.67 28.21
CA GLU A 317 -5.76 -20.19 29.50
C GLU A 317 -6.60 -21.48 29.37
N GLU A 318 -7.26 -21.72 28.22
CA GLU A 318 -8.01 -22.96 27.96
C GLU A 318 -7.11 -24.16 27.62
N LEU A 319 -5.83 -23.92 27.28
CA LEU A 319 -4.86 -24.96 26.90
C LEU A 319 -3.84 -25.26 28.01
N ALA A 320 -3.84 -24.54 29.13
CA ALA A 320 -3.00 -24.74 30.30
C ALA A 320 -3.72 -25.49 31.42
#